data_a7a2c5aac36cc18af244bd4400a450da
#
_entry.id   a7a2c5aac36cc18af244bd4400a450da
#
_cell.length_a   1.000
_cell.length_b   1.000
_cell.length_c   1.000
_cell.angle_alpha   90.00
_cell.angle_beta   90.00
_cell.angle_gamma   90.00
#
_symmetry.space_group_name_H-M   'P 1'
#
loop_
_entity.id
_entity.type
_entity.pdbx_description
1 polymer ?
#
loop_
_entity_poly.entity_id
_entity_poly.type
_entity_poly.pdbx_seq_one_letter_code
_entity_poly.pdbx_strand_id
1 'polypeptide(L)' 'FAPCNDNTVDIGSSSKRVRNIYTADLHCSNRGSSNDVDGTWGDYTIQEGESDLFLINNRSGKKYKFNLTEVN' A
#
# COMPACT_ATOMS: atom_id res chain seq x y z
N PHE A 1 -8.83 -9.41 12.08
CA PHE A 1 -9.42 -10.00 10.87
C PHE A 1 -8.35 -10.47 9.91
N ALA A 2 -8.49 -11.69 9.41
CA ALA A 2 -7.63 -12.21 8.34
C ALA A 2 -8.44 -13.19 7.49
N PRO A 3 -8.25 -13.20 6.16
CA PRO A 3 -8.92 -14.18 5.31
C PRO A 3 -8.36 -15.60 5.55
N CYS A 4 -9.15 -16.63 5.23
CA CYS A 4 -8.73 -18.01 5.39
C CYS A 4 -7.58 -18.38 4.44
N ASN A 5 -7.57 -17.80 3.24
CA ASN A 5 -6.52 -18.02 2.26
C ASN A 5 -5.91 -16.69 1.84
N ASP A 6 -4.62 -16.73 1.49
CA ASP A 6 -3.89 -15.55 1.09
C ASP A 6 -4.46 -14.96 -0.21
N ASN A 7 -4.62 -13.64 -0.25
CA ASN A 7 -4.99 -12.87 -1.45
C ASN A 7 -6.28 -13.37 -2.13
N THR A 8 -7.32 -13.60 -1.33
CA THR A 8 -8.60 -14.14 -1.84
C THR A 8 -9.82 -13.32 -1.48
N VAL A 9 -9.69 -12.29 -0.63
CA VAL A 9 -10.84 -11.54 -0.11
C VAL A 9 -10.65 -10.05 -0.36
N ASP A 10 -11.71 -9.40 -0.85
CA ASP A 10 -11.78 -7.96 -1.02
C ASP A 10 -12.45 -7.29 0.17
N ILE A 11 -12.09 -6.04 0.43
CA ILE A 11 -12.83 -5.15 1.33
C ILE A 11 -13.50 -4.10 0.44
N GLY A 12 -14.83 -4.21 0.32
CA GLY A 12 -15.58 -3.35 -0.57
C GLY A 12 -15.51 -3.78 -2.04
N SER A 13 -16.06 -2.95 -2.91
CA SER A 13 -16.05 -3.13 -4.35
C SER A 13 -16.06 -1.77 -5.04
N SER A 14 -15.95 -1.76 -6.37
CA SER A 14 -15.95 -0.52 -7.14
C SER A 14 -17.26 0.28 -6.99
N SER A 15 -18.37 -0.39 -6.73
CA SER A 15 -19.68 0.25 -6.52
C SER A 15 -20.10 0.32 -5.06
N LYS A 16 -19.43 -0.37 -4.16
CA LYS A 16 -19.72 -0.43 -2.72
C LYS A 16 -18.44 -0.20 -1.94
N ARG A 17 -18.01 1.05 -1.87
CA ARG A 17 -16.74 1.44 -1.27
C ARG A 17 -16.85 1.53 0.24
N VAL A 18 -15.75 1.22 0.93
CA VAL A 18 -15.58 1.55 2.35
C VAL A 18 -15.39 3.07 2.47
N ARG A 19 -16.06 3.72 3.45
CA ARG A 19 -16.00 5.18 3.58
C ARG A 19 -14.60 5.66 4.00
N ASN A 20 -14.06 5.09 5.06
CA ASN A 20 -12.74 5.46 5.60
C ASN A 20 -12.01 4.21 6.06
N ILE A 21 -10.68 4.24 5.96
CA ILE A 21 -9.82 3.22 6.56
C ILE A 21 -8.92 3.91 7.57
N TYR A 22 -8.98 3.49 8.83
CA TYR A 22 -8.15 4.02 9.91
C TYR A 22 -7.07 3.00 10.19
N THR A 23 -5.85 3.29 9.77
CA THR A 23 -4.70 2.40 9.96
C THR A 23 -3.45 3.25 10.20
N ALA A 24 -2.48 2.70 10.92
CA ALA A 24 -1.16 3.32 11.06
C ALA A 24 -0.33 3.00 9.82
N ASP A 25 0.14 1.78 9.70
CA ASP A 25 0.93 1.35 8.56
C ASP A 25 0.04 0.71 7.50
N LEU A 26 0.37 0.92 6.23
CA LEU A 26 -0.28 0.23 5.13
C LEU A 26 0.73 -0.66 4.42
N HIS A 27 0.48 -1.97 4.45
CA HIS A 27 1.36 -2.97 3.84
C HIS A 27 0.74 -3.45 2.53
N CYS A 28 1.48 -3.31 1.43
CA CYS A 28 1.02 -3.69 0.10
C CYS A 28 2.02 -4.66 -0.53
N SER A 29 1.54 -5.81 -1.00
CA SER A 29 2.38 -6.78 -1.70
C SER A 29 1.53 -7.49 -2.75
N ASN A 30 2.05 -7.58 -3.97
CA ASN A 30 1.46 -8.41 -5.01
C ASN A 30 2.33 -9.64 -5.30
N ARG A 31 3.07 -10.11 -4.30
CA ARG A 31 3.90 -11.30 -4.41
C ARG A 31 3.07 -12.48 -4.89
N GLY A 32 3.58 -13.23 -5.85
CA GLY A 32 2.85 -14.33 -6.49
C GLY A 32 2.02 -13.89 -7.68
N SER A 33 2.00 -12.58 -7.97
CA SER A 33 1.31 -11.98 -9.09
C SER A 33 2.23 -10.94 -9.73
N SER A 34 1.70 -10.04 -10.54
CA SER A 34 2.47 -8.98 -11.18
C SER A 34 1.58 -7.76 -11.39
N ASN A 35 2.20 -6.58 -11.53
CA ASN A 35 1.47 -5.35 -11.83
C ASN A 35 1.26 -5.20 -13.35
N ASP A 36 0.36 -4.30 -13.73
CA ASP A 36 -0.05 -4.10 -15.12
C ASP A 36 0.82 -3.10 -15.87
N VAL A 37 1.87 -2.57 -15.23
CA VAL A 37 2.73 -1.55 -15.85
C VAL A 37 3.99 -2.17 -16.42
N ASP A 38 4.75 -2.89 -15.61
CA ASP A 38 6.03 -3.49 -16.03
C ASP A 38 6.12 -4.99 -15.77
N GLY A 39 5.04 -5.60 -15.25
CA GLY A 39 4.95 -7.03 -15.04
C GLY A 39 5.78 -7.57 -13.88
N THR A 40 6.24 -6.71 -12.99
CA THR A 40 7.00 -7.12 -11.80
C THR A 40 6.13 -7.18 -10.56
N TRP A 41 6.70 -7.70 -9.46
CA TRP A 41 6.03 -7.69 -8.16
C TRP A 41 6.83 -6.88 -7.15
N GLY A 42 6.13 -6.33 -6.19
CA GLY A 42 6.75 -5.52 -5.14
C GLY A 42 6.18 -5.82 -3.77
N ASP A 43 6.83 -5.27 -2.76
CA ASP A 43 6.42 -5.35 -1.37
C ASP A 43 6.79 -4.03 -0.71
N TYR A 44 5.77 -3.25 -0.33
CA TYR A 44 5.95 -1.89 0.16
C TYR A 44 5.16 -1.66 1.44
N THR A 45 5.68 -0.72 2.24
CA THR A 45 4.98 -0.22 3.42
C THR A 45 4.91 1.30 3.34
N ILE A 46 3.72 1.86 3.61
CA ILE A 46 3.52 3.29 3.73
C ILE A 46 3.41 3.64 5.21
N GLN A 47 4.22 4.61 5.67
CA GLN A 47 4.24 5.05 7.06
C GLN A 47 4.23 6.58 7.14
N GLU A 48 3.64 7.10 8.22
CA GLU A 48 3.60 8.52 8.49
C GLU A 48 4.79 8.93 9.38
N GLY A 49 5.40 10.07 9.09
CA GLY A 49 6.31 10.76 9.98
C GLY A 49 5.67 12.05 10.48
N GLU A 50 6.41 12.80 11.29
CA GLU A 50 5.91 14.08 11.84
C GLU A 50 5.62 15.09 10.72
N SER A 51 6.47 15.15 9.72
CA SER A 51 6.37 16.15 8.64
C SER A 51 6.20 15.56 7.24
N ASP A 52 6.42 14.27 7.08
CA ASP A 52 6.45 13.64 5.77
C ASP A 52 5.72 12.29 5.78
N LEU A 53 5.35 11.87 4.59
CA LEU A 53 4.81 10.53 4.34
C LEU A 53 5.90 9.71 3.65
N PHE A 54 6.15 8.49 4.15
CA PHE A 54 7.26 7.65 3.70
C PHE A 54 6.78 6.38 3.02
N LEU A 55 7.59 5.92 2.05
CA LEU A 55 7.40 4.65 1.37
C LEU A 55 8.65 3.81 1.58
N ILE A 56 8.47 2.58 2.05
CA ILE A 56 9.56 1.64 2.24
C ILE A 56 9.43 0.53 1.19
N ASN A 57 10.48 0.31 0.41
CA ASN A 57 10.57 -0.85 -0.47
C ASN A 57 11.14 -2.01 0.33
N ASN A 58 10.30 -2.96 0.72
CA ASN A 58 10.72 -4.06 1.59
C ASN A 58 11.62 -5.07 0.89
N ARG A 59 11.63 -5.11 -0.44
CA ARG A 59 12.53 -5.99 -1.20
C ARG A 59 13.96 -5.48 -1.21
N SER A 60 14.14 -4.17 -1.45
CA SER A 60 15.48 -3.55 -1.52
C SER A 60 15.93 -3.00 -0.18
N GLY A 61 15.02 -2.74 0.74
CA GLY A 61 15.29 -2.05 1.99
C GLY A 61 15.42 -0.54 1.85
N LYS A 62 15.24 -0.01 0.65
CA LYS A 62 15.34 1.44 0.39
C LYS A 62 14.11 2.16 0.90
N LYS A 63 14.31 3.37 1.40
CA LYS A 63 13.27 4.21 1.98
C LYS A 63 13.16 5.50 1.19
N TYR A 64 11.94 5.92 0.93
CA TYR A 64 11.64 7.09 0.10
C TYR A 64 10.69 8.02 0.84
N LYS A 65 10.79 9.30 0.52
CA LYS A 65 9.84 10.31 0.94
C LYS A 65 8.95 10.65 -0.25
N PHE A 66 7.64 10.76 -0.03
CA PHE A 66 6.74 11.26 -1.08
C PHE A 66 7.04 12.74 -1.34
N ASN A 67 7.19 13.10 -2.61
CA ASN A 67 7.33 14.50 -3.01
C ASN A 67 5.93 15.10 -3.14
N LEU A 68 5.55 15.94 -2.18
CA LEU A 68 4.20 16.48 -2.08
C LEU A 68 4.22 17.98 -2.23
N THR A 69 3.18 18.54 -2.84
CA THR A 69 2.99 19.98 -2.98
C THR A 69 1.88 20.43 -2.07
N GLU A 70 2.17 21.40 -1.20
CA GLU A 70 1.17 21.98 -0.32
C GLU A 70 0.12 22.71 -1.14
N VAL A 71 -1.15 22.56 -0.75
CA VAL A 71 -2.25 23.32 -1.33
C VAL A 71 -2.87 24.20 -0.25
N ASN A 72 -3.33 25.37 -0.65
CA ASN A 72 -3.94 26.36 0.28
C ASN A 72 -5.46 26.34 0.19
#